data_a14ae39d38ea92188fc11749730720a9
#
_entry.id   a14ae39d38ea92188fc11749730720a9
#
_cell.length_a   1.000
_cell.length_b   1.000
_cell.length_c   1.000
_cell.angle_alpha   90.00
_cell.angle_beta   90.00
_cell.angle_gamma   90.00
#
_symmetry.space_group_name_H-M   'P 1'
#
loop_
_entity.id
_entity.type
_entity.pdbx_description
1 polymer ?
#
loop_
_entity_poly.entity_id
_entity_poly.type
_entity_poly.pdbx_seq_one_letter_code
_entity_poly.pdbx_strand_id
1 'polypeptide(L)'
;VNPLGYATSTSRAIEAYDENGEYSFYRKKASYFYNKNTESLGYNILNEIANSGSTSENSHLAASLDFSWDITDWLKYQFTGGYNRSMNTSSVYRSERTFAVAKEYRGYDFNTVEPGSAEFKAALLPFGGDLFTTDAVQDSYNIQNKLLISKSFNEDHRLNALIGIEVRSAKNESIGNTVWGYVPDRGEKIMKPTTIDKLEPIGAAKPTSLGIFDVLYSGRWNKTNKTDNFFSVFATLAYSLKNRYVLNVNVRNDASNRFGQDVNNRVDPTYSFGFSWRVSSEPFMENISRFIHNLNFKATYGIQGNALVKLSPELILKQGGVATTYNQYQATILRIPNPELSWERTRTWNFGLELGLFNAVNVNIDYYRRRSNAVVTQDLSYEFGVKSMEVNGGIIYNKGLEVVVNFTPVNRKNFGVSVSINSSKNWNTTGKPIENVTINNYLRGTSNMVLKKGYPLGAMWSFSYAGLNPEDGRPMFNLMDVPEEERDSKIDPTTFLVYSGQKDPYFTGGLNLGIRYKSLNLNSSFALLLGGKKRLPSPYANFTGGTKLPNPET
;
A
#
# COMPACT_ATOMS: atom_id res chain seq x y z
N VAL A 1 2.91 -19.88 7.40
CA VAL A 1 3.25 -20.67 6.19
C VAL A 1 2.16 -20.48 5.15
N ASN A 2 2.51 -20.28 3.87
CA ASN A 2 1.57 -20.16 2.76
C ASN A 2 1.60 -21.46 1.91
N PRO A 3 0.64 -22.39 2.09
CA PRO A 3 0.65 -23.67 1.39
C PRO A 3 0.52 -23.53 -0.13
N LEU A 4 -0.32 -22.62 -0.61
CA LEU A 4 -0.52 -22.40 -2.04
C LEU A 4 0.75 -21.84 -2.68
N GLY A 5 1.37 -20.83 -2.07
CA GLY A 5 2.64 -20.27 -2.55
C GLY A 5 3.76 -21.31 -2.57
N TYR A 6 3.78 -22.20 -1.60
CA TYR A 6 4.72 -23.33 -1.57
C TYR A 6 4.43 -24.32 -2.70
N ALA A 7 3.20 -24.78 -2.86
CA ALA A 7 2.81 -25.75 -3.88
C ALA A 7 3.08 -25.26 -5.31
N THR A 8 2.88 -23.96 -5.58
CA THR A 8 3.15 -23.37 -6.89
C THR A 8 4.62 -23.09 -7.18
N SER A 9 5.49 -23.04 -6.15
CA SER A 9 6.90 -22.70 -6.30
C SER A 9 7.88 -23.85 -6.01
N THR A 10 7.38 -25.03 -5.63
CA THR A 10 8.21 -26.17 -5.23
C THR A 10 8.08 -27.30 -6.26
N SER A 11 9.17 -28.04 -6.50
CA SER A 11 9.19 -29.16 -7.42
C SER A 11 8.21 -30.25 -7.00
N ARG A 12 7.47 -30.80 -7.97
CA ARG A 12 6.56 -31.93 -7.76
C ARG A 12 7.29 -33.24 -7.45
N ALA A 13 8.60 -33.30 -7.67
CA ALA A 13 9.43 -34.45 -7.30
C ALA A 13 9.73 -34.52 -5.81
N ILE A 14 9.35 -33.50 -5.03
CA ILE A 14 9.51 -33.50 -3.57
C ILE A 14 8.27 -34.13 -2.97
N GLU A 15 8.45 -35.29 -2.39
CA GLU A 15 7.40 -36.04 -1.71
C GLU A 15 7.07 -35.42 -0.36
N ALA A 16 5.78 -35.35 -0.03
CA ALA A 16 5.31 -34.86 1.27
C ALA A 16 5.32 -35.98 2.33
N TYR A 17 5.11 -37.20 1.92
CA TYR A 17 5.12 -38.42 2.73
C TYR A 17 6.04 -39.45 2.12
N ASP A 18 6.64 -40.28 2.95
CA ASP A 18 7.40 -41.46 2.54
C ASP A 18 6.48 -42.68 2.28
N GLU A 19 7.06 -43.81 1.92
CA GLU A 19 6.33 -45.06 1.63
C GLU A 19 5.55 -45.61 2.84
N ASN A 20 5.90 -45.21 4.08
CA ASN A 20 5.23 -45.61 5.30
C ASN A 20 4.11 -44.62 5.72
N GLY A 21 3.94 -43.54 4.99
CA GLY A 21 2.98 -42.48 5.31
C GLY A 21 3.49 -41.45 6.35
N GLU A 22 4.79 -41.50 6.67
CA GLU A 22 5.42 -40.51 7.55
C GLU A 22 5.91 -39.31 6.74
N TYR A 23 6.16 -38.15 7.40
CA TYR A 23 6.63 -36.95 6.73
C TYR A 23 8.01 -37.16 6.09
N SER A 24 8.08 -36.99 4.77
CA SER A 24 9.34 -37.01 4.02
C SER A 24 10.03 -35.64 4.10
N PHE A 25 11.25 -35.61 4.65
CA PHE A 25 12.02 -34.39 4.84
C PHE A 25 13.11 -34.24 3.77
N TYR A 26 13.08 -33.19 2.99
CA TYR A 26 14.20 -32.87 2.11
C TYR A 26 15.18 -31.88 2.74
N ARG A 27 16.43 -31.97 2.34
CA ARG A 27 17.49 -31.11 2.87
C ARG A 27 17.44 -29.71 2.29
N LYS A 28 17.26 -28.71 3.16
CA LYS A 28 17.23 -27.30 2.82
C LYS A 28 18.39 -26.57 3.48
N LYS A 29 19.14 -25.79 2.70
CA LYS A 29 20.22 -24.97 3.25
C LYS A 29 19.69 -24.00 4.29
N ALA A 30 20.33 -23.98 5.44
CA ALA A 30 20.04 -23.10 6.56
C ALA A 30 21.29 -22.31 6.91
N SER A 31 21.13 -21.02 7.19
CA SER A 31 22.15 -20.19 7.78
C SER A 31 21.71 -19.92 9.21
N TYR A 32 22.53 -20.36 10.18
CA TYR A 32 22.24 -20.15 11.59
C TYR A 32 22.38 -18.67 11.96
N PHE A 33 21.56 -18.23 12.89
CA PHE A 33 21.59 -16.87 13.37
C PHE A 33 22.93 -16.50 14.03
N TYR A 34 23.58 -17.46 14.68
CA TYR A 34 24.83 -17.30 15.41
C TYR A 34 26.05 -17.95 14.73
N ASN A 35 25.82 -18.79 13.73
CA ASN A 35 26.90 -19.47 13.00
C ASN A 35 26.67 -19.23 11.49
N LYS A 36 27.69 -18.72 10.81
CA LYS A 36 27.64 -18.48 9.36
C LYS A 36 27.77 -19.75 8.50
N ASN A 37 27.97 -20.89 9.12
CA ASN A 37 28.03 -22.17 8.40
C ASN A 37 26.65 -22.49 7.84
N THR A 38 26.58 -22.75 6.56
CA THR A 38 25.37 -23.20 5.87
C THR A 38 25.31 -24.72 5.92
N GLU A 39 24.60 -25.24 6.88
CA GLU A 39 24.27 -26.68 6.92
C GLU A 39 22.88 -26.89 6.29
N SER A 40 22.60 -28.16 5.98
CA SER A 40 21.29 -28.54 5.46
C SER A 40 20.46 -29.17 6.56
N LEU A 41 19.28 -28.65 6.80
CA LEU A 41 18.28 -29.14 7.74
C LEU A 41 17.08 -29.72 7.01
N GLY A 42 16.40 -30.65 7.66
CA GLY A 42 15.18 -31.26 7.14
C GLY A 42 14.03 -30.25 7.08
N TYR A 43 13.34 -30.19 5.95
CA TYR A 43 12.15 -29.37 5.77
C TYR A 43 11.02 -30.20 5.19
N ASN A 44 9.85 -30.08 5.78
CA ASN A 44 8.60 -30.59 5.23
C ASN A 44 7.50 -29.57 5.53
N ILE A 45 6.75 -29.13 4.50
CA ILE A 45 5.72 -28.10 4.63
C ILE A 45 4.58 -28.53 5.56
N LEU A 46 4.20 -29.80 5.54
CA LEU A 46 3.11 -30.32 6.38
C LEU A 46 3.53 -30.34 7.85
N ASN A 47 4.80 -30.69 8.13
CA ASN A 47 5.38 -30.58 9.47
C ASN A 47 5.36 -29.11 9.97
N GLU A 48 5.73 -28.14 9.12
CA GLU A 48 5.68 -26.73 9.49
C GLU A 48 4.24 -26.28 9.81
N ILE A 49 3.26 -26.72 9.02
CA ILE A 49 1.85 -26.40 9.26
C ILE A 49 1.33 -27.06 10.56
N ALA A 50 1.60 -28.34 10.74
CA ALA A 50 1.14 -29.08 11.92
C ALA A 50 1.76 -28.59 13.24
N ASN A 51 2.98 -28.02 13.17
CA ASN A 51 3.75 -27.59 14.33
C ASN A 51 3.84 -26.06 14.48
N SER A 52 2.98 -25.30 13.80
CA SER A 52 2.86 -23.85 13.96
C SER A 52 1.40 -23.44 14.03
N GLY A 53 1.14 -22.38 14.76
CA GLY A 53 -0.21 -21.82 14.90
C GLY A 53 -0.20 -20.31 14.84
N SER A 54 -1.30 -19.73 14.38
CA SER A 54 -1.55 -18.29 14.44
C SER A 54 -2.99 -18.07 14.80
N THR A 55 -3.22 -17.27 15.84
CA THR A 55 -4.55 -16.82 16.25
C THR A 55 -4.62 -15.31 16.15
N SER A 56 -5.78 -14.78 15.79
CA SER A 56 -6.04 -13.35 15.81
C SER A 56 -7.48 -13.11 16.24
N GLU A 57 -7.64 -12.38 17.33
CA GLU A 57 -8.93 -11.99 17.87
C GLU A 57 -9.13 -10.49 17.68
N ASN A 58 -10.23 -10.13 17.07
CA ASN A 58 -10.59 -8.73 16.83
C ASN A 58 -11.89 -8.41 17.54
N SER A 59 -11.87 -7.41 18.40
CA SER A 59 -13.04 -6.84 19.03
C SER A 59 -13.22 -5.41 18.58
N HIS A 60 -14.45 -5.04 18.24
CA HIS A 60 -14.79 -3.70 17.81
C HIS A 60 -16.02 -3.19 18.55
N LEU A 61 -15.87 -2.03 19.19
CA LEU A 61 -16.94 -1.28 19.80
C LEU A 61 -17.12 0.03 19.05
N ALA A 62 -18.32 0.29 18.56
CA ALA A 62 -18.69 1.55 17.96
C ALA A 62 -19.93 2.13 18.68
N ALA A 63 -19.84 3.39 19.05
CA ALA A 63 -20.94 4.15 19.61
C ALA A 63 -21.09 5.46 18.86
N SER A 64 -22.32 5.83 18.47
CA SER A 64 -22.62 7.10 17.84
C SER A 64 -23.81 7.78 18.53
N LEU A 65 -23.74 9.10 18.56
CA LEU A 65 -24.82 9.97 19.02
C LEU A 65 -25.08 11.01 17.94
N ASP A 66 -26.28 11.00 17.40
CA ASP A 66 -26.74 11.98 16.43
C ASP A 66 -27.87 12.81 17.05
N PHE A 67 -27.70 14.12 17.03
CA PHE A 67 -28.73 15.06 17.47
C PHE A 67 -29.02 16.03 16.35
N SER A 68 -30.29 16.28 16.08
CA SER A 68 -30.76 17.19 15.03
C SER A 68 -31.84 18.08 15.58
N TRP A 69 -31.68 19.38 15.37
CA TRP A 69 -32.63 20.39 15.81
C TRP A 69 -32.98 21.35 14.67
N ASP A 70 -34.23 21.35 14.26
CA ASP A 70 -34.78 22.29 13.31
C ASP A 70 -35.08 23.61 14.04
N ILE A 71 -34.15 24.58 13.90
CA ILE A 71 -34.25 25.90 14.55
C ILE A 71 -35.35 26.73 13.87
N THR A 72 -35.39 26.63 12.53
CA THR A 72 -36.43 27.19 11.67
C THR A 72 -36.68 26.24 10.51
N ASP A 73 -37.69 26.50 9.67
CA ASP A 73 -37.97 25.72 8.45
C ASP A 73 -36.81 25.64 7.46
N TRP A 74 -35.88 26.60 7.53
CA TRP A 74 -34.74 26.71 6.62
C TRP A 74 -33.37 26.55 7.29
N LEU A 75 -33.32 26.48 8.63
CA LEU A 75 -32.08 26.38 9.42
C LEU A 75 -32.14 25.20 10.38
N LYS A 76 -31.21 24.26 10.21
CA LYS A 76 -31.08 23.07 11.05
C LYS A 76 -29.69 23.00 11.67
N TYR A 77 -29.62 22.74 12.95
CA TYR A 77 -28.38 22.36 13.63
C TYR A 77 -28.27 20.83 13.70
N GLN A 78 -27.07 20.33 13.47
CA GLN A 78 -26.75 18.90 13.57
C GLN A 78 -25.48 18.69 14.38
N PHE A 79 -25.57 17.84 15.37
CA PHE A 79 -24.43 17.31 16.11
C PHE A 79 -24.29 15.82 15.81
N THR A 80 -23.06 15.39 15.54
CA THR A 80 -22.70 13.97 15.40
C THR A 80 -21.48 13.70 16.24
N GLY A 81 -21.60 12.80 17.22
CA GLY A 81 -20.50 12.29 18.04
C GLY A 81 -20.30 10.81 17.78
N GLY A 82 -19.08 10.38 17.54
CA GLY A 82 -18.71 8.99 17.35
C GLY A 82 -17.51 8.59 18.19
N TYR A 83 -17.56 7.43 18.81
CA TYR A 83 -16.44 6.78 19.47
C TYR A 83 -16.28 5.37 18.94
N ASN A 84 -15.06 5.00 18.59
CA ASN A 84 -14.73 3.65 18.16
C ASN A 84 -13.51 3.15 18.94
N ARG A 85 -13.61 1.93 19.42
CA ARG A 85 -12.49 1.19 20.00
C ARG A 85 -12.33 -0.13 19.27
N SER A 86 -11.15 -0.35 18.74
CA SER A 86 -10.73 -1.61 18.11
C SER A 86 -9.61 -2.22 18.92
N MET A 87 -9.75 -3.49 19.26
CA MET A 87 -8.72 -4.28 19.95
C MET A 87 -8.38 -5.46 19.05
N ASN A 88 -7.09 -5.65 18.81
CA ASN A 88 -6.57 -6.80 18.09
C ASN A 88 -5.51 -7.49 18.95
N THR A 89 -5.78 -8.72 19.34
CA THR A 89 -4.82 -9.59 20.01
C THR A 89 -4.43 -10.69 19.04
N SER A 90 -3.16 -10.82 18.75
CA SER A 90 -2.64 -11.85 17.86
C SER A 90 -1.51 -12.63 18.51
N SER A 91 -1.45 -13.90 18.19
CA SER A 91 -0.43 -14.82 18.66
C SER A 91 0.05 -15.69 17.49
N VAL A 92 1.36 -15.83 17.34
CA VAL A 92 2.01 -16.74 16.40
C VAL A 92 2.96 -17.63 17.16
N TYR A 93 2.76 -18.92 17.05
CA TYR A 93 3.57 -19.94 17.69
C TYR A 93 4.26 -20.81 16.64
N ARG A 94 5.56 -21.08 16.82
CA ARG A 94 6.33 -22.08 16.08
C ARG A 94 6.95 -23.07 17.07
N SER A 95 6.57 -24.33 16.95
CA SER A 95 7.08 -25.39 17.81
C SER A 95 8.57 -25.66 17.58
N GLU A 96 9.22 -26.21 18.59
CA GLU A 96 10.59 -26.75 18.50
C GLU A 96 10.78 -27.77 17.36
N ARG A 97 9.71 -28.39 16.86
CA ARG A 97 9.74 -29.34 15.74
C ARG A 97 9.86 -28.70 14.35
N THR A 98 9.77 -27.38 14.26
CA THR A 98 9.82 -26.68 12.99
C THR A 98 11.25 -26.46 12.48
N PHE A 99 11.40 -26.43 11.16
CA PHE A 99 12.63 -26.01 10.51
C PHE A 99 13.02 -24.57 10.89
N ALA A 100 12.03 -23.69 11.09
CA ALA A 100 12.29 -22.31 11.46
C ALA A 100 13.07 -22.22 12.77
N VAL A 101 12.65 -22.95 13.78
CA VAL A 101 13.31 -23.00 15.09
C VAL A 101 14.68 -23.71 14.99
N ALA A 102 14.76 -24.82 14.27
CA ALA A 102 16.02 -25.49 14.03
C ALA A 102 17.05 -24.58 13.36
N LYS A 103 16.64 -23.83 12.34
CA LYS A 103 17.48 -22.89 11.61
C LYS A 103 17.93 -21.69 12.44
N GLU A 104 17.07 -21.15 13.29
CA GLU A 104 17.34 -19.88 13.97
C GLU A 104 18.30 -20.05 15.16
N TYR A 105 18.16 -21.10 15.96
CA TYR A 105 18.94 -21.19 17.21
C TYR A 105 19.26 -22.60 17.73
N ARG A 106 18.72 -23.70 17.17
CA ARG A 106 19.06 -25.05 17.62
C ARG A 106 20.21 -25.66 16.83
N GLY A 107 20.18 -25.57 15.51
CA GLY A 107 21.27 -26.00 14.66
C GLY A 107 21.21 -27.45 14.17
N TYR A 108 20.24 -28.26 14.62
CA TYR A 108 20.02 -29.64 14.22
C TYR A 108 18.53 -29.95 14.09
N ASP A 109 18.19 -31.05 13.41
CA ASP A 109 16.80 -31.48 13.25
C ASP A 109 16.26 -32.00 14.59
N PHE A 110 14.97 -31.83 14.84
CA PHE A 110 14.33 -32.22 16.08
C PHE A 110 14.47 -33.75 16.29
N ASN A 111 14.82 -34.18 17.51
CA ASN A 111 15.05 -35.56 17.93
C ASN A 111 16.21 -36.29 17.22
N THR A 112 17.11 -35.61 16.54
CA THR A 112 18.28 -36.25 15.91
C THR A 112 19.53 -36.21 16.78
N VAL A 113 19.49 -35.44 17.87
CA VAL A 113 20.65 -35.25 18.77
C VAL A 113 20.25 -35.66 20.18
N GLU A 114 21.07 -36.53 20.79
CA GLU A 114 20.85 -37.04 22.13
C GLU A 114 21.01 -35.94 23.18
N PRO A 115 20.09 -35.82 24.15
CA PRO A 115 20.22 -34.89 25.27
C PRO A 115 21.52 -35.10 26.03
N GLY A 116 22.27 -34.01 26.21
CA GLY A 116 23.58 -34.05 26.90
C GLY A 116 24.77 -34.30 26.01
N SER A 117 24.56 -34.59 24.72
CA SER A 117 25.65 -34.68 23.73
C SER A 117 26.37 -33.34 23.55
N ALA A 118 27.46 -33.39 22.83
CA ALA A 118 28.25 -32.21 22.51
C ALA A 118 27.44 -31.20 21.65
N GLU A 119 26.74 -31.68 20.64
CA GLU A 119 25.89 -30.87 19.75
C GLU A 119 24.72 -30.28 20.51
N PHE A 120 24.07 -31.06 21.39
CA PHE A 120 23.00 -30.56 22.25
C PHE A 120 23.47 -29.41 23.16
N LYS A 121 24.65 -29.56 23.77
CA LYS A 121 25.24 -28.50 24.62
C LYS A 121 25.67 -27.27 23.83
N ALA A 122 26.00 -27.43 22.55
CA ALA A 122 26.40 -26.35 21.68
C ALA A 122 25.19 -25.51 21.18
N ALA A 123 23.96 -26.03 21.25
CA ALA A 123 22.78 -25.30 20.88
C ALA A 123 22.51 -24.14 21.84
N LEU A 124 22.23 -22.95 21.31
CA LEU A 124 21.87 -21.80 22.14
C LEU A 124 20.58 -22.04 22.92
N LEU A 125 19.62 -22.69 22.28
CA LEU A 125 18.33 -23.01 22.84
C LEU A 125 17.90 -24.40 22.37
N PRO A 126 18.26 -25.46 23.11
CA PRO A 126 17.99 -26.85 22.70
C PRO A 126 16.52 -27.24 22.81
N PHE A 127 15.73 -26.56 23.64
CA PHE A 127 14.33 -26.87 23.90
C PHE A 127 13.42 -25.67 23.60
N GLY A 128 12.18 -25.98 23.22
CA GLY A 128 11.11 -25.04 23.04
C GLY A 128 11.11 -24.34 21.69
N GLY A 129 9.96 -23.83 21.38
CA GLY A 129 9.70 -23.04 20.17
C GLY A 129 9.78 -21.53 20.42
N ASP A 130 9.15 -20.76 19.58
CA ASP A 130 8.98 -19.33 19.77
C ASP A 130 7.51 -18.93 19.79
N LEU A 131 7.23 -17.87 20.52
CA LEU A 131 5.91 -17.28 20.65
C LEU A 131 6.01 -15.77 20.41
N PHE A 132 5.27 -15.29 19.43
CA PHE A 132 5.09 -13.86 19.13
C PHE A 132 3.67 -13.46 19.52
N THR A 133 3.53 -12.49 20.40
CA THR A 133 2.23 -11.93 20.77
C THR A 133 2.19 -10.45 20.45
N THR A 134 1.04 -9.97 20.02
CA THR A 134 0.81 -8.55 19.80
C THR A 134 -0.56 -8.18 20.30
N ASP A 135 -0.63 -7.19 21.17
CA ASP A 135 -1.85 -6.53 21.62
C ASP A 135 -1.85 -5.11 21.06
N ALA A 136 -2.84 -4.81 20.25
CA ALA A 136 -3.01 -3.50 19.64
C ALA A 136 -4.39 -2.95 19.98
N VAL A 137 -4.42 -1.70 20.45
CA VAL A 137 -5.65 -0.98 20.78
C VAL A 137 -5.67 0.33 20.02
N GLN A 138 -6.76 0.59 19.35
CA GLN A 138 -7.05 1.86 18.72
C GLN A 138 -8.30 2.46 19.31
N ASP A 139 -8.18 3.62 19.93
CA ASP A 139 -9.27 4.46 20.38
C ASP A 139 -9.40 5.66 19.44
N SER A 140 -10.59 5.92 18.93
CA SER A 140 -10.85 7.08 18.10
C SER A 140 -12.19 7.72 18.41
N TYR A 141 -12.20 9.04 18.35
CA TYR A 141 -13.44 9.80 18.41
C TYR A 141 -13.53 10.83 17.29
N ASN A 142 -14.75 11.11 16.88
CA ASN A 142 -15.09 12.14 15.91
C ASN A 142 -16.27 12.94 16.44
N ILE A 143 -16.13 14.24 16.50
CA ILE A 143 -17.16 15.19 16.93
C ILE A 143 -17.37 16.20 15.83
N GLN A 144 -18.59 16.31 15.32
CA GLN A 144 -18.98 17.26 14.31
C GLN A 144 -20.14 18.12 14.78
N ASN A 145 -20.05 19.43 14.52
CA ASN A 145 -21.15 20.37 14.66
C ASN A 145 -21.39 21.02 13.30
N LYS A 146 -22.63 21.03 12.85
CA LYS A 146 -23.03 21.53 11.53
C LYS A 146 -24.26 22.42 11.63
N LEU A 147 -24.23 23.51 10.87
CA LEU A 147 -25.40 24.32 10.57
C LEU A 147 -25.76 24.11 9.11
N LEU A 148 -26.96 23.65 8.85
CA LEU A 148 -27.50 23.42 7.52
C LEU A 148 -28.54 24.48 7.21
N ILE A 149 -28.39 25.09 6.06
CA ILE A 149 -29.29 26.11 5.52
C ILE A 149 -29.91 25.54 4.25
N SER A 150 -31.22 25.45 4.17
CA SER A 150 -31.94 25.03 2.97
C SER A 150 -33.11 25.99 2.75
N LYS A 151 -32.97 26.89 1.76
CA LYS A 151 -33.96 27.92 1.50
C LYS A 151 -34.26 28.05 0.02
N SER A 152 -35.54 28.03 -0.30
CA SER A 152 -36.08 28.48 -1.58
C SER A 152 -36.64 29.88 -1.40
N PHE A 153 -36.10 30.86 -2.15
CA PHE A 153 -36.61 32.25 -2.09
C PHE A 153 -37.87 32.41 -2.95
N ASN A 154 -37.92 31.64 -4.05
CA ASN A 154 -39.07 31.48 -4.95
C ASN A 154 -38.88 30.17 -5.73
N GLU A 155 -39.67 29.91 -6.75
CA GLU A 155 -39.55 28.71 -7.60
C GLU A 155 -38.20 28.64 -8.35
N ASP A 156 -37.59 29.79 -8.62
CA ASP A 156 -36.37 29.90 -9.41
C ASP A 156 -35.06 29.78 -8.59
N HIS A 157 -35.08 30.17 -7.32
CA HIS A 157 -33.86 30.32 -6.50
C HIS A 157 -33.86 29.36 -5.32
N ARG A 158 -32.94 28.39 -5.34
CA ARG A 158 -32.71 27.43 -4.21
C ARG A 158 -31.29 27.54 -3.73
N LEU A 159 -31.16 27.69 -2.41
CA LEU A 159 -29.90 27.76 -1.72
C LEU A 159 -29.81 26.62 -0.72
N ASN A 160 -28.76 25.79 -0.81
CA ASN A 160 -28.36 24.86 0.21
C ASN A 160 -26.94 25.20 0.66
N ALA A 161 -26.76 25.45 1.92
CA ALA A 161 -25.45 25.72 2.49
C ALA A 161 -25.24 24.91 3.78
N LEU A 162 -24.00 24.62 4.09
CA LEU A 162 -23.59 23.95 5.31
C LEU A 162 -22.31 24.60 5.78
N ILE A 163 -22.24 24.87 7.09
CA ILE A 163 -21.01 25.29 7.77
C ILE A 163 -20.81 24.30 8.91
N GLY A 164 -19.60 23.81 9.08
CA GLY A 164 -19.30 22.83 10.11
C GLY A 164 -17.90 22.91 10.67
N ILE A 165 -17.77 22.38 11.86
CA ILE A 165 -16.50 22.12 12.53
C ILE A 165 -16.41 20.64 12.87
N GLU A 166 -15.22 20.08 12.79
CA GLU A 166 -14.94 18.68 13.07
C GLU A 166 -13.67 18.56 13.91
N VAL A 167 -13.74 17.73 14.94
CA VAL A 167 -12.58 17.31 15.73
C VAL A 167 -12.46 15.80 15.65
N ARG A 168 -11.31 15.29 15.23
CA ARG A 168 -11.01 13.86 15.22
C ARG A 168 -9.73 13.59 15.98
N SER A 169 -9.74 12.52 16.76
CA SER A 169 -8.53 11.99 17.38
C SER A 169 -8.51 10.47 17.23
N ALA A 170 -7.34 9.93 16.97
CA ALA A 170 -7.10 8.50 16.96
C ALA A 170 -5.81 8.20 17.71
N LYS A 171 -5.92 7.42 18.79
CA LYS A 171 -4.80 6.94 19.58
C LYS A 171 -4.60 5.47 19.27
N ASN A 172 -3.40 5.12 18.84
CA ASN A 172 -3.00 3.75 18.53
C ASN A 172 -1.90 3.34 19.51
N GLU A 173 -2.15 2.31 20.28
CA GLU A 173 -1.18 1.69 21.17
C GLU A 173 -0.99 0.23 20.77
N SER A 174 0.25 -0.24 20.72
CA SER A 174 0.55 -1.65 20.46
C SER A 174 1.72 -2.09 21.32
N ILE A 175 1.56 -3.26 21.92
CA ILE A 175 2.60 -3.95 22.68
C ILE A 175 2.86 -5.27 21.96
N GLY A 176 4.10 -5.49 21.56
CA GLY A 176 4.55 -6.74 20.98
C GLY A 176 5.56 -7.43 21.90
N ASN A 177 5.37 -8.73 22.10
CA ASN A 177 6.31 -9.59 22.79
C ASN A 177 6.78 -10.71 21.88
N THR A 178 8.06 -11.04 22.00
CA THR A 178 8.64 -12.26 21.41
C THR A 178 9.42 -12.98 22.47
N VAL A 179 9.07 -14.23 22.71
CA VAL A 179 9.79 -15.10 23.61
C VAL A 179 10.25 -16.35 22.88
N TRP A 180 11.42 -16.83 23.25
CA TRP A 180 12.02 -18.06 22.72
C TRP A 180 12.12 -19.11 23.82
N GLY A 181 12.08 -20.36 23.43
CA GLY A 181 12.08 -21.49 24.37
C GLY A 181 10.69 -21.77 24.94
N TYR A 182 9.62 -21.32 24.28
CA TYR A 182 8.25 -21.56 24.71
C TYR A 182 7.83 -23.01 24.50
N VAL A 183 7.33 -23.64 25.55
CA VAL A 183 6.91 -25.06 25.59
C VAL A 183 5.47 -25.13 26.10
N PRO A 184 4.46 -25.17 25.22
CA PRO A 184 3.05 -25.14 25.60
C PRO A 184 2.66 -26.39 26.42
N ASP A 185 3.15 -27.56 26.01
CA ASP A 185 2.79 -28.86 26.61
C ASP A 185 3.33 -29.06 28.04
N ARG A 186 4.16 -28.15 28.52
CA ARG A 186 4.78 -28.20 29.86
C ARG A 186 4.35 -27.02 30.72
N GLY A 187 3.09 -26.65 30.65
CA GLY A 187 2.50 -25.55 31.43
C GLY A 187 2.95 -24.17 30.96
N GLU A 188 3.10 -24.01 29.65
CA GLU A 188 3.44 -22.75 29.00
C GLU A 188 4.76 -22.12 29.50
N LYS A 189 5.71 -22.94 29.87
CA LYS A 189 7.00 -22.50 30.37
C LYS A 189 7.89 -21.97 29.25
N ILE A 190 8.75 -21.03 29.63
CA ILE A 190 9.82 -20.52 28.78
C ILE A 190 11.13 -21.12 29.26
N MET A 191 11.76 -21.94 28.42
CA MET A 191 13.08 -22.46 28.64
C MET A 191 14.12 -21.38 28.34
N LYS A 192 15.07 -21.20 29.26
CA LYS A 192 16.12 -20.21 29.06
C LYS A 192 17.31 -20.81 28.32
N PRO A 193 18.02 -20.01 27.49
CA PRO A 193 19.26 -20.46 26.86
C PRO A 193 20.27 -20.87 27.92
N THR A 194 21.14 -21.80 27.56
CA THR A 194 22.30 -22.15 28.40
C THR A 194 23.21 -20.95 28.57
N THR A 195 23.85 -20.83 29.74
CA THR A 195 24.79 -19.73 29.97
C THR A 195 25.98 -19.82 29.02
N ILE A 196 26.50 -18.67 28.59
CA ILE A 196 27.67 -18.58 27.68
C ILE A 196 28.86 -19.38 28.18
N ASP A 197 29.08 -19.43 29.48
CA ASP A 197 30.17 -20.19 30.10
C ASP A 197 30.06 -21.72 29.92
N LYS A 198 28.85 -22.21 29.61
CA LYS A 198 28.60 -23.63 29.33
C LYS A 198 28.57 -23.98 27.84
N LEU A 199 28.64 -22.97 26.96
CA LEU A 199 28.83 -23.17 25.53
C LEU A 199 30.32 -23.49 25.27
N GLU A 200 30.75 -24.70 25.59
CA GLU A 200 32.08 -25.14 25.15
C GLU A 200 32.12 -25.16 23.63
N PRO A 201 33.20 -24.67 23.02
CA PRO A 201 33.34 -24.63 21.58
C PRO A 201 33.63 -26.01 21.04
N ILE A 202 32.60 -26.75 20.68
CA ILE A 202 32.76 -27.99 19.92
C ILE A 202 32.71 -27.58 18.44
N GLY A 203 33.84 -27.09 17.93
CA GLY A 203 33.95 -26.71 16.53
C GLY A 203 32.97 -25.62 16.03
N ALA A 204 32.04 -25.23 16.85
CA ALA A 204 31.13 -24.15 16.55
C ALA A 204 31.76 -22.83 16.97
N ALA A 205 31.77 -21.85 16.08
CA ALA A 205 32.17 -20.51 16.42
C ALA A 205 31.33 -20.02 17.60
N LYS A 206 31.98 -19.43 18.63
CA LYS A 206 31.28 -18.75 19.71
C LYS A 206 30.26 -17.78 19.10
N PRO A 207 29.08 -17.56 19.74
CA PRO A 207 28.15 -16.57 19.30
C PRO A 207 28.90 -15.27 19.02
N THR A 208 28.79 -14.75 17.80
CA THR A 208 29.55 -13.58 17.36
C THR A 208 29.15 -12.28 18.05
N SER A 209 28.07 -12.31 18.85
CA SER A 209 27.68 -11.20 19.71
C SER A 209 26.93 -11.68 20.96
N LEU A 210 27.27 -11.13 22.10
CA LEU A 210 26.51 -11.25 23.35
C LEU A 210 25.05 -10.83 23.17
N GLY A 211 24.78 -9.89 22.25
CA GLY A 211 23.45 -9.39 21.98
C GLY A 211 22.44 -10.43 21.50
N ILE A 212 22.86 -11.52 20.86
CA ILE A 212 21.97 -12.63 20.48
C ILE A 212 21.52 -13.41 21.71
N PHE A 213 22.45 -13.72 22.59
CA PHE A 213 22.17 -14.43 23.83
C PHE A 213 21.22 -13.63 24.71
N ASP A 214 21.47 -12.33 24.87
CA ASP A 214 20.60 -11.44 25.64
C ASP A 214 19.17 -11.40 25.08
N VAL A 215 19.04 -11.36 23.77
CA VAL A 215 17.73 -11.38 23.10
C VAL A 215 16.98 -12.68 23.36
N LEU A 216 17.65 -13.84 23.22
CA LEU A 216 17.03 -15.14 23.49
C LEU A 216 16.68 -15.32 24.98
N TYR A 217 17.52 -14.80 25.87
CA TYR A 217 17.32 -14.91 27.31
C TYR A 217 16.20 -14.00 27.84
N SER A 218 16.18 -12.75 27.39
CA SER A 218 15.26 -11.71 27.88
C SER A 218 13.98 -11.60 27.09
N GLY A 219 13.94 -12.15 25.87
CA GLY A 219 12.86 -11.90 24.94
C GLY A 219 12.99 -10.54 24.25
N ARG A 220 12.05 -10.24 23.37
CA ARG A 220 11.88 -8.91 22.79
C ARG A 220 10.56 -8.33 23.23
N TRP A 221 10.62 -7.09 23.68
CA TRP A 221 9.45 -6.30 23.99
C TRP A 221 9.52 -4.98 23.23
N ASN A 222 8.44 -4.62 22.60
CA ASN A 222 8.31 -3.34 21.93
C ASN A 222 6.96 -2.71 22.23
N LYS A 223 6.95 -1.40 22.37
CA LYS A 223 5.72 -0.62 22.52
C LYS A 223 5.71 0.51 21.52
N THR A 224 4.59 0.68 20.86
CA THR A 224 4.33 1.86 20.03
C THR A 224 3.14 2.61 20.59
N ASN A 225 3.22 3.92 20.59
CA ASN A 225 2.14 4.81 20.96
C ASN A 225 2.12 5.96 19.96
N LYS A 226 0.99 6.16 19.30
CA LYS A 226 0.83 7.20 18.29
C LYS A 226 -0.54 7.84 18.44
N THR A 227 -0.55 9.18 18.50
CA THR A 227 -1.80 9.96 18.54
C THR A 227 -1.85 10.89 17.35
N ASP A 228 -2.93 10.79 16.59
CA ASP A 228 -3.22 11.61 15.44
C ASP A 228 -4.44 12.48 15.73
N ASN A 229 -4.26 13.79 15.76
CA ASN A 229 -5.31 14.77 16.02
C ASN A 229 -5.55 15.61 14.77
N PHE A 230 -6.83 15.85 14.47
CA PHE A 230 -7.29 16.71 13.38
C PHE A 230 -8.36 17.67 13.88
N PHE A 231 -8.26 18.91 13.44
CA PHE A 231 -9.29 19.92 13.57
C PHE A 231 -9.62 20.47 12.19
N SER A 232 -10.89 20.56 11.86
CA SER A 232 -11.33 21.00 10.56
C SER A 232 -12.46 21.98 10.65
N VAL A 233 -12.42 23.00 9.80
CA VAL A 233 -13.53 23.92 9.56
C VAL A 233 -13.91 23.81 8.08
N PHE A 234 -15.19 23.67 7.77
CA PHE A 234 -15.63 23.49 6.40
C PHE A 234 -16.95 24.19 6.12
N ALA A 235 -17.12 24.59 4.87
CA ALA A 235 -18.35 25.15 4.37
C ALA A 235 -18.64 24.64 2.96
N THR A 236 -19.91 24.39 2.67
CA THR A 236 -20.40 24.06 1.34
C THR A 236 -21.55 24.97 0.97
N LEU A 237 -21.63 25.33 -0.30
CA LEU A 237 -22.71 26.13 -0.87
C LEU A 237 -23.14 25.47 -2.18
N ALA A 238 -24.42 25.21 -2.34
CA ALA A 238 -25.04 24.83 -3.59
C ALA A 238 -26.18 25.80 -3.91
N TYR A 239 -26.03 26.55 -4.98
CA TYR A 239 -27.05 27.48 -5.45
C TYR A 239 -27.58 27.04 -6.80
N SER A 240 -28.89 26.90 -6.90
CA SER A 240 -29.59 26.52 -8.12
C SER A 240 -30.48 27.68 -8.59
N LEU A 241 -30.29 28.11 -9.83
CA LEU A 241 -31.10 29.11 -10.51
C LEU A 241 -31.93 28.43 -11.57
N LYS A 242 -33.27 28.61 -11.51
CA LYS A 242 -34.27 28.09 -12.48
C LYS A 242 -34.14 26.57 -12.73
N ASN A 243 -33.56 25.82 -11.81
CA ASN A 243 -33.21 24.43 -12.01
C ASN A 243 -32.32 24.16 -13.26
N ARG A 244 -31.71 25.17 -13.83
CA ARG A 244 -30.87 25.10 -15.04
C ARG A 244 -29.40 25.30 -14.73
N TYR A 245 -29.09 26.25 -13.88
CA TYR A 245 -27.72 26.61 -13.52
C TYR A 245 -27.48 26.23 -12.06
N VAL A 246 -26.47 25.45 -11.82
CA VAL A 246 -26.08 25.06 -10.43
C VAL A 246 -24.64 25.45 -10.19
N LEU A 247 -24.41 26.25 -9.15
CA LEU A 247 -23.09 26.60 -8.65
C LEU A 247 -22.85 25.85 -7.34
N ASN A 248 -21.73 25.16 -7.26
CA ASN A 248 -21.26 24.49 -6.05
C ASN A 248 -19.93 25.09 -5.61
N VAL A 249 -19.81 25.43 -4.33
CA VAL A 249 -18.57 25.89 -3.71
C VAL A 249 -18.35 25.09 -2.45
N ASN A 250 -17.17 24.49 -2.33
CA ASN A 250 -16.76 23.79 -1.12
C ASN A 250 -15.42 24.36 -0.67
N VAL A 251 -15.30 24.62 0.62
CA VAL A 251 -14.07 25.08 1.24
C VAL A 251 -13.88 24.28 2.52
N ARG A 252 -12.69 23.76 2.72
CA ARG A 252 -12.32 23.04 3.94
C ARG A 252 -10.90 23.42 4.35
N ASN A 253 -10.72 23.61 5.61
CA ASN A 253 -9.44 23.88 6.20
C ASN A 253 -9.15 22.84 7.28
N ASP A 254 -8.09 22.07 7.09
CA ASP A 254 -7.71 20.99 7.98
C ASP A 254 -6.39 21.33 8.67
N ALA A 255 -6.36 21.19 9.98
CA ALA A 255 -5.17 21.26 10.81
C ALA A 255 -4.87 19.88 11.42
N SER A 256 -3.60 19.50 11.49
CA SER A 256 -3.17 18.21 12.05
C SER A 256 -1.86 18.36 12.82
N ASN A 257 -1.72 17.56 13.90
CA ASN A 257 -0.45 17.43 14.63
C ASN A 257 0.63 16.66 13.86
N ARG A 258 0.31 16.15 12.66
CA ARG A 258 1.26 15.41 11.80
C ARG A 258 2.21 16.30 11.01
N PHE A 259 1.89 17.58 10.88
CA PHE A 259 2.65 18.51 10.05
C PHE A 259 3.23 19.64 10.88
N GLY A 260 4.46 19.97 10.58
CA GLY A 260 5.33 21.08 10.85
C GLY A 260 5.15 21.89 12.13
N GLN A 261 6.24 22.41 12.63
CA GLN A 261 6.20 23.42 13.69
C GLN A 261 5.70 24.77 13.16
N ASP A 262 5.84 25.00 11.84
CA ASP A 262 5.31 26.19 11.20
C ASP A 262 3.77 26.09 11.06
N VAL A 263 3.09 27.05 11.66
CA VAL A 263 1.60 27.16 11.63
C VAL A 263 1.07 27.19 10.19
N ASN A 264 1.80 27.80 9.26
CA ASN A 264 1.41 27.89 7.86
C ASN A 264 1.39 26.52 7.14
N ASN A 265 2.18 25.56 7.62
CA ASN A 265 2.23 24.21 7.04
C ASN A 265 1.30 23.21 7.74
N ARG A 266 0.81 23.55 8.94
CA ARG A 266 -0.18 22.75 9.67
C ARG A 266 -1.57 22.84 9.08
N VAL A 267 -1.85 23.96 8.42
CA VAL A 267 -3.17 24.31 7.88
C VAL A 267 -3.14 24.18 6.39
N ASP A 268 -3.97 23.29 5.83
CA ASP A 268 -4.08 23.13 4.38
C ASP A 268 -5.49 23.42 3.87
N PRO A 269 -5.74 24.63 3.32
CA PRO A 269 -7.02 24.96 2.74
C PRO A 269 -7.22 24.20 1.44
N THR A 270 -8.28 23.41 1.39
CA THR A 270 -8.79 22.74 0.21
C THR A 270 -10.07 23.39 -0.24
N TYR A 271 -10.26 23.51 -1.54
CA TYR A 271 -11.48 24.11 -2.09
C TYR A 271 -11.83 23.52 -3.44
N SER A 272 -13.11 23.58 -3.77
CA SER A 272 -13.60 23.26 -5.10
C SER A 272 -14.73 24.17 -5.51
N PHE A 273 -14.74 24.49 -6.80
CA PHE A 273 -15.80 25.22 -7.48
C PHE A 273 -16.35 24.32 -8.57
N GLY A 274 -17.67 24.23 -8.65
CA GLY A 274 -18.37 23.45 -9.66
C GLY A 274 -19.47 24.27 -10.28
N PHE A 275 -19.60 24.20 -11.59
CA PHE A 275 -20.70 24.76 -12.35
C PHE A 275 -21.36 23.67 -13.19
N SER A 276 -22.66 23.61 -13.19
CA SER A 276 -23.46 22.72 -14.03
C SER A 276 -24.53 23.52 -14.75
N TRP A 277 -24.66 23.29 -16.07
CA TRP A 277 -25.67 23.87 -16.92
C TRP A 277 -26.53 22.78 -17.56
N ARG A 278 -27.79 22.71 -17.17
CA ARG A 278 -28.79 21.83 -17.78
C ARG A 278 -29.32 22.49 -19.05
N VAL A 279 -28.60 22.27 -20.14
CA VAL A 279 -28.96 22.82 -21.44
C VAL A 279 -30.33 22.32 -21.91
N SER A 280 -30.63 21.02 -21.64
CA SER A 280 -31.92 20.42 -21.99
C SER A 280 -33.16 21.11 -21.35
N SER A 281 -32.95 21.88 -20.28
CA SER A 281 -34.02 22.65 -19.63
C SER A 281 -34.20 24.07 -20.20
N GLU A 282 -33.41 24.46 -21.20
CA GLU A 282 -33.51 25.75 -21.84
C GLU A 282 -34.66 25.81 -22.84
N PRO A 283 -35.35 26.98 -23.00
CA PRO A 283 -36.47 27.11 -23.91
C PRO A 283 -36.14 26.77 -25.37
N PHE A 284 -34.92 27.08 -25.82
CA PHE A 284 -34.49 26.77 -27.19
C PHE A 284 -34.33 25.25 -27.46
N MET A 285 -34.27 24.43 -26.40
CA MET A 285 -34.18 22.97 -26.51
C MET A 285 -35.55 22.30 -26.63
N GLU A 286 -36.63 22.99 -26.38
CA GLU A 286 -37.98 22.43 -26.34
C GLU A 286 -38.35 21.68 -27.62
N ASN A 287 -38.01 22.21 -28.76
CA ASN A 287 -38.31 21.60 -30.08
C ASN A 287 -37.53 20.32 -30.36
N ILE A 288 -36.38 20.13 -29.71
CA ILE A 288 -35.51 18.95 -29.89
C ILE A 288 -35.53 18.03 -28.69
N SER A 289 -36.33 18.32 -27.68
CA SER A 289 -36.45 17.53 -26.45
C SER A 289 -36.89 16.09 -26.71
N ARG A 290 -37.61 15.83 -27.79
CA ARG A 290 -38.00 14.49 -28.26
C ARG A 290 -36.77 13.62 -28.60
N PHE A 291 -35.71 14.23 -29.12
CA PHE A 291 -34.48 13.54 -29.51
C PHE A 291 -33.42 13.59 -28.42
N ILE A 292 -33.29 14.75 -27.78
CA ILE A 292 -32.31 15.03 -26.71
C ILE A 292 -33.08 15.34 -25.43
N HIS A 293 -33.29 14.31 -24.60
CA HIS A 293 -34.04 14.45 -23.35
C HIS A 293 -33.17 14.93 -22.18
N ASN A 294 -31.86 14.76 -22.29
CA ASN A 294 -30.88 15.23 -21.30
C ASN A 294 -29.65 15.79 -22.01
N LEU A 295 -29.29 17.01 -21.69
CA LEU A 295 -28.01 17.62 -22.08
C LEU A 295 -27.53 18.48 -20.92
N ASN A 296 -26.44 18.05 -20.28
CA ASN A 296 -25.89 18.75 -19.12
C ASN A 296 -24.37 18.88 -19.25
N PHE A 297 -23.89 20.11 -19.11
CA PHE A 297 -22.47 20.43 -19.02
C PHE A 297 -22.08 20.64 -17.58
N LYS A 298 -20.90 20.11 -17.21
CA LYS A 298 -20.29 20.28 -15.91
C LYS A 298 -18.86 20.76 -16.06
N ALA A 299 -18.46 21.69 -15.23
CA ALA A 299 -17.07 22.13 -15.13
C ALA A 299 -16.72 22.26 -13.65
N THR A 300 -15.63 21.62 -13.23
CA THR A 300 -15.17 21.73 -11.84
C THR A 300 -13.68 22.02 -11.79
N TYR A 301 -13.30 22.81 -10.80
CA TYR A 301 -11.93 23.07 -10.42
C TYR A 301 -11.78 22.88 -8.92
N GLY A 302 -10.73 22.18 -8.49
CA GLY A 302 -10.48 22.00 -7.08
C GLY A 302 -9.03 21.68 -6.73
N ILE A 303 -8.71 21.91 -5.47
CA ILE A 303 -7.44 21.51 -4.84
C ILE A 303 -7.77 20.53 -3.73
N GLN A 304 -7.08 19.40 -3.76
CA GLN A 304 -7.14 18.36 -2.72
C GLN A 304 -5.77 18.25 -2.04
N GLY A 305 -5.78 18.17 -0.72
CA GLY A 305 -4.62 17.86 0.11
C GLY A 305 -4.63 16.39 0.55
N ASN A 306 -3.45 15.78 0.66
CA ASN A 306 -3.27 14.44 1.21
C ASN A 306 -2.19 14.46 2.29
N ALA A 307 -2.58 14.06 3.51
CA ALA A 307 -1.69 13.93 4.65
C ALA A 307 -1.01 12.56 4.64
N LEU A 308 0.29 12.51 4.40
CA LEU A 308 1.03 11.25 4.41
C LEU A 308 1.21 10.74 5.86
N VAL A 309 0.67 9.57 6.13
CA VAL A 309 0.57 8.95 7.48
C VAL A 309 1.93 8.62 8.11
N LYS A 310 2.96 8.38 7.30
CA LYS A 310 4.28 7.90 7.75
C LYS A 310 5.34 9.00 7.84
N LEU A 311 4.99 10.24 7.53
CA LEU A 311 5.93 11.34 7.52
C LEU A 311 5.76 12.21 8.76
N SER A 312 6.87 12.72 9.27
CA SER A 312 6.92 13.73 10.31
C SER A 312 7.94 14.78 9.92
N PRO A 313 7.63 16.06 10.06
CA PRO A 313 8.59 17.14 9.82
C PRO A 313 9.57 17.33 10.98
N GLU A 314 9.40 16.59 12.07
CA GLU A 314 10.18 16.72 13.29
C GLU A 314 11.46 15.89 13.26
N LEU A 315 12.41 16.27 14.13
CA LEU A 315 13.60 15.46 14.40
C LEU A 315 13.18 14.10 14.96
N ILE A 316 13.61 13.02 14.30
CA ILE A 316 13.40 11.67 14.82
C ILE A 316 14.75 11.08 15.20
N LEU A 317 14.85 10.70 16.46
CA LEU A 317 16.00 10.01 17.02
C LEU A 317 15.67 8.52 17.20
N LYS A 318 16.61 7.68 16.83
CA LYS A 318 16.61 6.27 17.22
C LYS A 318 17.51 6.13 18.43
N GLN A 319 16.93 5.76 19.55
CA GLN A 319 17.70 5.47 20.75
C GLN A 319 18.52 4.19 20.50
N GLY A 320 19.81 4.27 20.73
CA GLY A 320 20.75 3.15 20.76
C GLY A 320 20.92 2.59 22.18
N GLY A 321 21.83 1.65 22.33
CA GLY A 321 22.26 1.16 23.64
C GLY A 321 23.17 2.15 24.36
N VAL A 322 23.71 1.71 25.49
CA VAL A 322 24.76 2.44 26.20
C VAL A 322 26.07 2.26 25.43
N ALA A 323 26.73 3.37 25.09
CA ALA A 323 28.09 3.34 24.55
C ALA A 323 29.05 2.86 25.65
N THR A 324 29.63 1.72 25.48
CA THR A 324 30.56 1.12 26.48
C THR A 324 31.77 2.01 26.75
N THR A 325 32.22 2.79 25.75
CA THR A 325 33.36 3.69 25.86
C THR A 325 33.09 4.89 26.78
N TYR A 326 31.84 5.38 26.79
CA TYR A 326 31.48 6.61 27.53
C TYR A 326 30.47 6.35 28.65
N ASN A 327 29.97 5.13 28.75
CA ASN A 327 28.88 4.73 29.67
C ASN A 327 27.65 5.65 29.61
N GLN A 328 27.32 6.08 28.40
CA GLN A 328 26.20 7.01 28.12
C GLN A 328 25.26 6.44 27.07
N TYR A 329 23.99 6.79 27.18
CA TYR A 329 23.02 6.45 26.13
C TYR A 329 23.36 7.13 24.82
N GLN A 330 23.33 6.36 23.74
CA GLN A 330 23.50 6.87 22.38
C GLN A 330 22.14 7.07 21.71
N ALA A 331 22.05 8.13 20.93
CA ALA A 331 20.96 8.32 19.99
C ALA A 331 21.53 8.62 18.61
N THR A 332 20.94 7.97 17.60
CA THR A 332 21.28 8.24 16.20
C THR A 332 20.16 9.07 15.58
N ILE A 333 20.51 10.11 14.85
CA ILE A 333 19.54 10.88 14.07
C ILE A 333 19.05 9.97 12.95
N LEU A 334 17.76 9.63 12.99
CA LEU A 334 17.10 8.87 11.95
C LEU A 334 16.56 9.79 10.86
N ARG A 335 16.10 10.97 11.26
CA ARG A 335 15.56 12.00 10.37
C ARG A 335 15.85 13.37 10.93
N ILE A 336 16.33 14.28 10.07
CA ILE A 336 16.45 15.69 10.41
C ILE A 336 15.10 16.41 10.24
N PRO A 337 14.86 17.52 10.95
CA PRO A 337 13.62 18.25 10.80
C PRO A 337 13.50 18.87 9.41
N ASN A 338 12.29 18.87 8.88
CA ASN A 338 11.94 19.58 7.65
C ASN A 338 10.69 20.44 7.88
N PRO A 339 10.85 21.69 8.30
CA PRO A 339 9.73 22.59 8.57
C PRO A 339 8.92 22.95 7.31
N GLU A 340 9.51 22.80 6.10
CA GLU A 340 8.85 23.08 4.84
C GLU A 340 8.00 21.90 4.34
N LEU A 341 8.07 20.74 5.01
CA LEU A 341 7.28 19.58 4.64
C LEU A 341 5.78 19.89 4.82
N SER A 342 5.05 19.86 3.73
CA SER A 342 3.64 20.16 3.67
C SER A 342 2.82 19.04 3.02
N TRP A 343 1.51 19.20 3.00
CA TRP A 343 0.60 18.27 2.36
C TRP A 343 0.92 18.09 0.87
N GLU A 344 0.72 16.88 0.37
CA GLU A 344 0.68 16.67 -1.07
C GLU A 344 -0.57 17.36 -1.63
N ARG A 345 -0.41 18.20 -2.64
CA ARG A 345 -1.52 18.95 -3.24
C ARG A 345 -1.77 18.51 -4.66
N THR A 346 -3.02 18.19 -4.96
CA THR A 346 -3.48 17.87 -6.30
C THR A 346 -4.49 18.92 -6.77
N ARG A 347 -4.15 19.63 -7.86
CA ARG A 347 -5.05 20.53 -8.57
C ARG A 347 -5.72 19.77 -9.69
N THR A 348 -7.04 19.82 -9.73
CA THR A 348 -7.86 19.08 -10.71
C THR A 348 -8.78 20.02 -11.44
N TRP A 349 -8.77 19.95 -12.76
CA TRP A 349 -9.83 20.42 -13.64
C TRP A 349 -10.60 19.22 -14.13
N ASN A 350 -11.92 19.29 -14.15
CA ASN A 350 -12.79 18.27 -14.73
C ASN A 350 -13.89 18.94 -15.57
N PHE A 351 -14.13 18.41 -16.77
CA PHE A 351 -15.19 18.84 -17.69
C PHE A 351 -16.01 17.61 -18.04
N GLY A 352 -17.30 17.67 -17.76
CA GLY A 352 -18.26 16.59 -18.00
C GLY A 352 -19.35 16.99 -18.97
N LEU A 353 -19.74 16.07 -19.82
CA LEU A 353 -20.91 16.15 -20.71
C LEU A 353 -21.80 14.94 -20.46
N GLU A 354 -23.04 15.17 -20.11
CA GLU A 354 -24.08 14.14 -20.04
C GLU A 354 -25.07 14.36 -21.17
N LEU A 355 -25.27 13.34 -22.01
CA LEU A 355 -26.15 13.39 -23.15
C LEU A 355 -27.10 12.20 -23.13
N GLY A 356 -28.40 12.47 -23.13
CA GLY A 356 -29.48 11.49 -23.24
C GLY A 356 -30.22 11.63 -24.57
N LEU A 357 -30.23 10.56 -25.37
CA LEU A 357 -30.81 10.51 -26.70
C LEU A 357 -31.94 9.48 -26.78
N PHE A 358 -33.05 9.85 -27.42
CA PHE A 358 -34.16 8.95 -27.78
C PHE A 358 -34.74 8.14 -26.60
N ASN A 359 -34.54 8.57 -25.35
CA ASN A 359 -34.83 7.79 -24.12
C ASN A 359 -34.21 6.37 -24.09
N ALA A 360 -33.23 6.11 -24.93
CA ALA A 360 -32.60 4.80 -25.09
C ALA A 360 -31.08 4.82 -24.90
N VAL A 361 -30.44 5.94 -25.18
CA VAL A 361 -28.99 6.09 -25.10
C VAL A 361 -28.63 7.17 -24.11
N ASN A 362 -27.77 6.85 -23.15
CA ASN A 362 -27.15 7.83 -22.25
C ASN A 362 -25.64 7.77 -22.42
N VAL A 363 -25.04 8.92 -22.71
CA VAL A 363 -23.59 9.07 -22.91
C VAL A 363 -23.06 10.04 -21.85
N ASN A 364 -22.06 9.60 -21.10
CA ASN A 364 -21.29 10.44 -20.19
C ASN A 364 -19.86 10.52 -20.70
N ILE A 365 -19.36 11.73 -20.85
CA ILE A 365 -17.99 12.01 -21.28
C ILE A 365 -17.35 12.90 -20.23
N ASP A 366 -16.26 12.45 -19.64
CA ASP A 366 -15.50 13.20 -18.65
C ASP A 366 -14.05 13.35 -19.12
N TYR A 367 -13.58 14.60 -19.15
CA TYR A 367 -12.18 14.93 -19.37
C TYR A 367 -11.62 15.59 -18.12
N TYR A 368 -10.47 15.06 -17.64
CA TYR A 368 -9.79 15.64 -16.49
C TYR A 368 -8.33 15.97 -16.76
N ARG A 369 -7.84 16.95 -16.02
CA ARG A 369 -6.42 17.30 -15.95
C ARG A 369 -6.03 17.51 -14.49
N ARG A 370 -5.08 16.70 -14.00
CA ARG A 370 -4.59 16.74 -12.62
C ARG A 370 -3.10 17.07 -12.61
N ARG A 371 -2.71 17.92 -11.68
CA ARG A 371 -1.31 18.18 -11.34
C ARG A 371 -1.12 17.93 -9.87
N SER A 372 -0.33 16.93 -9.52
CA SER A 372 -0.01 16.56 -8.14
C SER A 372 1.42 16.97 -7.80
N ASN A 373 1.57 17.67 -6.68
CA ASN A 373 2.86 17.88 -6.05
C ASN A 373 3.01 16.76 -5.02
N ALA A 374 3.92 15.82 -5.28
CA ALA A 374 4.15 14.66 -4.43
C ALA A 374 5.35 14.87 -3.51
N VAL A 375 5.32 14.22 -2.36
CA VAL A 375 6.49 14.09 -1.50
C VAL A 375 7.40 13.01 -2.06
N VAL A 376 8.67 13.31 -2.16
CA VAL A 376 9.71 12.40 -2.63
C VAL A 376 10.87 12.37 -1.64
N THR A 377 11.61 11.27 -1.62
CA THR A 377 12.85 11.17 -0.86
C THR A 377 13.97 11.79 -1.68
N GLN A 378 14.69 12.72 -1.11
CA GLN A 378 15.86 13.38 -1.70
C GLN A 378 17.11 12.98 -0.93
N ASP A 379 18.16 12.59 -1.65
CA ASP A 379 19.45 12.33 -1.03
C ASP A 379 20.12 13.64 -0.59
N LEU A 380 20.80 13.58 0.54
CA LEU A 380 21.50 14.69 1.14
C LEU A 380 23.01 14.47 1.08
N SER A 381 23.76 15.58 1.12
CA SER A 381 25.21 15.51 1.27
C SER A 381 25.61 15.02 2.66
N TYR A 382 26.80 14.46 2.78
CA TYR A 382 27.28 13.81 4.01
C TYR A 382 27.33 14.73 5.22
N GLU A 383 27.43 16.04 5.01
CA GLU A 383 27.49 17.04 6.08
C GLU A 383 26.23 17.09 6.94
N PHE A 384 25.09 16.65 6.40
CA PHE A 384 23.83 16.58 7.14
C PHE A 384 23.76 15.41 8.14
N GLY A 385 24.70 14.47 8.08
CA GLY A 385 24.74 13.30 8.98
C GLY A 385 23.61 12.27 8.75
N VAL A 386 22.74 12.49 7.77
CA VAL A 386 21.69 11.57 7.31
C VAL A 386 21.76 11.43 5.80
N LYS A 387 21.38 10.26 5.29
CA LYS A 387 21.49 9.95 3.85
C LYS A 387 20.44 10.66 3.00
N SER A 388 19.25 10.84 3.53
CA SER A 388 18.11 11.37 2.77
C SER A 388 17.07 12.00 3.66
N MET A 389 16.24 12.85 3.06
CA MET A 389 15.05 13.43 3.70
C MET A 389 13.88 13.47 2.72
N GLU A 390 12.67 13.55 3.24
CA GLU A 390 11.46 13.74 2.45
C GLU A 390 11.22 15.23 2.19
N VAL A 391 10.92 15.55 0.91
CA VAL A 391 10.66 16.92 0.45
C VAL A 391 9.46 16.97 -0.49
N ASN A 392 8.76 18.08 -0.56
CA ASN A 392 7.70 18.33 -1.55
C ASN A 392 8.33 18.65 -2.91
N GLY A 393 8.89 17.64 -3.59
CA GLY A 393 9.74 17.81 -4.77
C GLY A 393 9.25 17.15 -6.05
N GLY A 394 8.34 16.19 -5.98
CA GLY A 394 7.81 15.48 -7.15
C GLY A 394 6.67 16.23 -7.82
N ILE A 395 6.60 16.20 -9.15
CA ILE A 395 5.46 16.72 -9.92
C ILE A 395 4.97 15.63 -10.85
N ILE A 396 3.67 15.31 -10.77
CA ILE A 396 3.02 14.32 -11.59
C ILE A 396 1.84 14.96 -12.31
N TYR A 397 1.76 14.75 -13.62
CA TYR A 397 0.65 15.17 -14.45
C TYR A 397 -0.17 13.96 -14.89
N ASN A 398 -1.48 14.06 -14.74
CA ASN A 398 -2.45 13.10 -15.27
C ASN A 398 -3.47 13.84 -16.11
N LYS A 399 -3.74 13.32 -17.30
CA LYS A 399 -4.87 13.73 -18.15
C LYS A 399 -5.65 12.46 -18.47
N GLY A 400 -6.96 12.56 -18.53
CA GLY A 400 -7.77 11.40 -18.89
C GLY A 400 -9.04 11.80 -19.62
N LEU A 401 -9.50 10.88 -20.45
CA LEU A 401 -10.79 10.90 -21.10
C LEU A 401 -11.53 9.62 -20.74
N GLU A 402 -12.70 9.78 -20.17
CA GLU A 402 -13.58 8.68 -19.78
C GLU A 402 -14.89 8.82 -20.54
N VAL A 403 -15.36 7.71 -21.09
CA VAL A 403 -16.61 7.67 -21.85
C VAL A 403 -17.42 6.47 -21.36
N VAL A 404 -18.67 6.74 -20.98
CA VAL A 404 -19.64 5.70 -20.63
C VAL A 404 -20.86 5.85 -21.53
N VAL A 405 -21.22 4.77 -22.20
CA VAL A 405 -22.41 4.72 -23.05
C VAL A 405 -23.32 3.62 -22.52
N ASN A 406 -24.52 4.00 -22.12
CA ASN A 406 -25.57 3.07 -21.74
C ASN A 406 -26.65 3.09 -22.81
N PHE A 407 -26.90 1.96 -23.43
CA PHE A 407 -27.87 1.80 -24.50
C PHE A 407 -28.91 0.74 -24.13
N THR A 408 -30.16 1.13 -24.11
CA THR A 408 -31.30 0.24 -23.81
C THR A 408 -32.29 0.28 -24.98
N PRO A 409 -31.96 -0.45 -26.08
CA PRO A 409 -32.76 -0.38 -27.30
C PRO A 409 -34.18 -0.93 -27.13
N VAL A 410 -34.34 -1.90 -26.24
CA VAL A 410 -35.64 -2.53 -25.95
C VAL A 410 -35.81 -2.72 -24.46
N ASN A 411 -36.89 -2.18 -23.94
CA ASN A 411 -37.31 -2.42 -22.55
C ASN A 411 -38.82 -2.66 -22.48
N ARG A 412 -39.24 -3.89 -22.84
CA ARG A 412 -40.65 -4.32 -22.80
C ARG A 412 -40.86 -5.24 -21.59
N LYS A 413 -42.13 -5.47 -21.20
CA LYS A 413 -42.50 -6.32 -20.05
C LYS A 413 -41.79 -7.69 -20.06
N ASN A 414 -41.77 -8.37 -21.20
CA ASN A 414 -41.25 -9.73 -21.34
C ASN A 414 -39.87 -9.82 -22.03
N PHE A 415 -39.35 -8.70 -22.57
CA PHE A 415 -38.09 -8.70 -23.30
C PHE A 415 -37.38 -7.37 -23.10
N GLY A 416 -36.11 -7.43 -22.71
CA GLY A 416 -35.27 -6.27 -22.55
C GLY A 416 -33.83 -6.56 -22.97
N VAL A 417 -33.18 -5.55 -23.56
CA VAL A 417 -31.78 -5.57 -23.92
C VAL A 417 -31.13 -4.32 -23.36
N SER A 418 -30.02 -4.48 -22.68
CA SER A 418 -29.17 -3.39 -22.20
C SER A 418 -27.73 -3.61 -22.56
N VAL A 419 -27.06 -2.58 -23.01
CA VAL A 419 -25.63 -2.58 -23.36
C VAL A 419 -25.00 -1.41 -22.64
N SER A 420 -23.95 -1.68 -21.85
CA SER A 420 -23.15 -0.63 -21.21
C SER A 420 -21.70 -0.76 -21.67
N ILE A 421 -21.18 0.29 -22.27
CA ILE A 421 -19.78 0.38 -22.70
C ILE A 421 -19.13 1.45 -21.85
N ASN A 422 -18.01 1.12 -21.24
CA ASN A 422 -17.15 2.11 -20.59
C ASN A 422 -15.76 2.06 -21.18
N SER A 423 -15.13 3.19 -21.31
CA SER A 423 -13.75 3.30 -21.75
C SER A 423 -13.05 4.45 -21.05
N SER A 424 -11.78 4.23 -20.73
CA SER A 424 -10.94 5.25 -20.13
C SER A 424 -9.55 5.21 -20.74
N LYS A 425 -9.03 6.37 -21.08
CA LYS A 425 -7.65 6.56 -21.52
C LYS A 425 -6.96 7.55 -20.60
N ASN A 426 -5.91 7.12 -19.94
CA ASN A 426 -5.12 7.96 -19.05
C ASN A 426 -3.73 8.22 -19.64
N TRP A 427 -3.29 9.48 -19.60
CA TRP A 427 -1.93 9.92 -19.92
C TRP A 427 -1.28 10.42 -18.64
N ASN A 428 -0.33 9.65 -18.14
CA ASN A 428 0.46 9.98 -16.96
C ASN A 428 1.87 10.42 -17.38
N THR A 429 2.37 11.51 -16.81
CA THR A 429 3.76 11.94 -17.04
C THR A 429 4.34 12.56 -15.78
N THR A 430 5.62 12.34 -15.56
CA THR A 430 6.41 12.96 -14.49
C THR A 430 6.96 14.30 -14.96
N GLY A 431 6.75 15.36 -14.18
CA GLY A 431 7.21 16.72 -14.49
C GLY A 431 8.60 17.06 -13.92
N LYS A 432 8.90 16.55 -12.72
CA LYS A 432 10.19 16.73 -12.07
C LYS A 432 10.80 15.36 -11.74
N PRO A 433 12.05 15.10 -12.11
CA PRO A 433 12.72 13.83 -11.80
C PRO A 433 13.11 13.74 -10.32
N ILE A 434 13.36 12.50 -9.85
CA ILE A 434 14.16 12.26 -8.65
C ILE A 434 15.61 12.19 -9.12
N GLU A 435 16.47 12.91 -8.43
CA GLU A 435 17.92 12.87 -8.66
C GLU A 435 18.55 11.65 -7.96
N ASN A 436 19.74 11.22 -8.43
CA ASN A 436 20.53 10.12 -7.87
C ASN A 436 19.87 8.72 -7.93
N VAL A 437 19.20 8.43 -9.03
CA VAL A 437 18.59 7.11 -9.27
C VAL A 437 19.63 6.15 -9.85
N THR A 438 19.86 5.04 -9.16
CA THR A 438 20.81 4.01 -9.61
C THR A 438 20.22 3.14 -10.72
N ILE A 439 21.08 2.49 -11.52
CA ILE A 439 20.64 1.53 -12.55
C ILE A 439 19.75 0.43 -11.98
N ASN A 440 20.01 -0.05 -10.76
CA ASN A 440 19.20 -1.06 -10.10
C ASN A 440 17.75 -0.59 -9.85
N ASN A 441 17.54 0.70 -9.58
CA ASN A 441 16.21 1.28 -9.42
C ASN A 441 15.41 1.18 -10.73
N TYR A 442 16.06 1.48 -11.87
CA TYR A 442 15.44 1.35 -13.19
C TYR A 442 15.12 -0.10 -13.55
N LEU A 443 16.04 -1.03 -13.29
CA LEU A 443 15.91 -2.44 -13.65
C LEU A 443 14.93 -3.20 -12.74
N ARG A 444 14.87 -2.88 -11.45
CA ARG A 444 13.93 -3.53 -10.50
C ARG A 444 12.50 -3.04 -10.65
N GLY A 445 12.28 -1.87 -11.24
CA GLY A 445 10.99 -1.44 -11.77
C GLY A 445 9.84 -1.33 -10.77
N THR A 446 10.09 -0.86 -9.54
CA THR A 446 8.99 -0.42 -8.70
C THR A 446 8.64 1.03 -9.06
N SER A 447 7.38 1.29 -9.34
CA SER A 447 6.86 2.58 -9.83
C SER A 447 7.21 3.80 -8.98
N ASN A 448 7.67 3.61 -7.75
CA ASN A 448 7.98 4.69 -6.81
C ASN A 448 9.48 5.02 -6.73
N MET A 449 10.34 4.29 -7.41
CA MET A 449 11.79 4.45 -7.30
C MET A 449 12.41 5.30 -8.41
N VAL A 450 11.70 5.50 -9.53
CA VAL A 450 12.22 6.21 -10.69
C VAL A 450 11.19 7.20 -11.20
N LEU A 451 11.45 8.49 -11.01
CA LEU A 451 10.70 9.58 -11.63
C LEU A 451 11.56 10.21 -12.71
N LYS A 452 11.38 9.82 -13.95
CA LYS A 452 12.03 10.43 -15.11
C LYS A 452 11.10 11.43 -15.79
N LYS A 453 11.55 12.66 -15.98
CA LYS A 453 10.77 13.72 -16.63
C LYS A 453 10.28 13.30 -18.02
N GLY A 454 8.99 13.49 -18.28
CA GLY A 454 8.35 13.17 -19.56
C GLY A 454 7.86 11.72 -19.69
N TYR A 455 8.21 10.84 -18.76
CA TYR A 455 7.77 9.43 -18.74
C TYR A 455 6.70 9.19 -17.68
N PRO A 456 5.88 8.13 -17.82
CA PRO A 456 4.88 7.78 -16.83
C PRO A 456 5.51 7.31 -15.51
N LEU A 457 4.78 7.46 -14.41
CA LEU A 457 5.22 7.05 -13.07
C LEU A 457 5.60 5.55 -13.01
N GLY A 458 4.88 4.71 -13.73
CA GLY A 458 5.12 3.26 -13.83
C GLY A 458 6.00 2.86 -15.01
N ALA A 459 6.89 3.75 -15.50
CA ALA A 459 7.78 3.46 -16.63
C ALA A 459 8.70 2.27 -16.33
N MET A 460 8.82 1.38 -17.29
CA MET A 460 9.73 0.24 -17.25
C MET A 460 10.88 0.47 -18.21
N TRP A 461 12.07 0.14 -17.75
CA TRP A 461 13.31 0.29 -18.47
C TRP A 461 14.04 -1.05 -18.56
N SER A 462 14.69 -1.33 -19.66
CA SER A 462 15.46 -2.54 -19.87
C SER A 462 16.64 -2.29 -20.76
N PHE A 463 17.59 -3.21 -20.75
CA PHE A 463 18.62 -3.25 -21.78
C PHE A 463 17.98 -3.60 -23.13
N SER A 464 18.50 -3.03 -24.20
CA SER A 464 18.13 -3.44 -25.57
C SER A 464 18.86 -4.74 -25.93
N TYR A 465 18.09 -5.82 -26.14
CA TYR A 465 18.63 -7.13 -26.47
C TYR A 465 19.16 -7.15 -27.91
N ALA A 466 20.41 -7.61 -28.09
CA ALA A 466 21.12 -7.67 -29.38
C ALA A 466 21.32 -9.09 -29.91
N GLY A 467 20.79 -10.12 -29.23
CA GLY A 467 20.96 -11.51 -29.61
C GLY A 467 21.81 -12.30 -28.61
N LEU A 468 22.21 -13.51 -29.02
CA LEU A 468 23.12 -14.35 -28.26
C LEU A 468 24.53 -14.25 -28.86
N ASN A 469 25.53 -14.28 -28.02
CA ASN A 469 26.92 -14.38 -28.43
C ASN A 469 27.14 -15.76 -29.10
N PRO A 470 27.65 -15.81 -30.35
CA PRO A 470 27.84 -17.09 -31.04
C PRO A 470 28.88 -18.01 -30.37
N GLU A 471 29.81 -17.46 -29.58
CA GLU A 471 30.89 -18.24 -28.97
C GLU A 471 30.44 -18.93 -27.66
N ASP A 472 29.65 -18.26 -26.82
CA ASP A 472 29.35 -18.74 -25.47
C ASP A 472 27.83 -18.79 -25.16
N GLY A 473 26.97 -18.36 -26.09
CA GLY A 473 25.51 -18.36 -25.92
C GLY A 473 24.99 -17.35 -24.91
N ARG A 474 25.81 -16.43 -24.41
CA ARG A 474 25.35 -15.39 -23.47
C ARG A 474 24.55 -14.31 -24.17
N PRO A 475 23.55 -13.71 -23.50
CA PRO A 475 22.80 -12.60 -24.06
C PRO A 475 23.69 -11.37 -24.26
N MET A 476 23.64 -10.82 -25.45
CA MET A 476 24.26 -9.54 -25.79
C MET A 476 23.25 -8.42 -25.71
N PHE A 477 23.72 -7.23 -25.34
CA PHE A 477 22.89 -6.04 -25.22
C PHE A 477 23.52 -4.88 -25.99
N ASN A 478 22.69 -4.08 -26.67
CA ASN A 478 23.11 -2.82 -27.24
C ASN A 478 23.26 -1.82 -26.10
N LEU A 479 24.47 -1.52 -25.74
CA LEU A 479 24.78 -0.53 -24.70
C LEU A 479 24.85 0.89 -25.28
N MET A 480 24.32 1.08 -26.51
CA MET A 480 24.31 2.35 -27.21
C MET A 480 25.67 3.04 -27.08
N ASP A 481 26.37 3.41 -28.02
CA ASP A 481 27.69 4.06 -28.16
C ASP A 481 28.31 4.78 -26.93
N VAL A 482 28.02 4.27 -25.70
CA VAL A 482 28.63 4.77 -24.47
C VAL A 482 30.03 4.18 -24.37
N PRO A 483 31.10 5.00 -24.47
CA PRO A 483 32.46 4.55 -24.29
C PRO A 483 32.61 3.77 -22.98
N GLU A 484 33.41 2.73 -22.97
CA GLU A 484 33.57 1.85 -21.80
C GLU A 484 34.06 2.62 -20.58
N GLU A 485 34.85 3.67 -20.83
CA GLU A 485 35.41 4.61 -19.84
C GLU A 485 34.32 5.49 -19.19
N GLU A 486 33.19 5.70 -19.86
CA GLU A 486 32.07 6.51 -19.39
C GLU A 486 30.95 5.66 -18.72
N ARG A 487 31.09 4.34 -18.64
CA ARG A 487 30.10 3.44 -18.02
C ARG A 487 30.16 3.41 -16.49
N ASP A 488 30.62 4.48 -15.88
CA ASP A 488 30.68 4.65 -14.43
C ASP A 488 29.27 4.83 -13.85
N SER A 489 29.13 4.52 -12.59
CA SER A 489 27.86 4.60 -11.81
C SER A 489 27.20 5.98 -11.75
N LYS A 490 27.89 7.02 -12.22
CA LYS A 490 27.42 8.41 -12.26
C LYS A 490 26.68 8.79 -13.54
N ILE A 491 26.70 7.95 -14.59
CA ILE A 491 26.01 8.22 -15.85
C ILE A 491 24.51 8.01 -15.66
N ASP A 492 23.69 8.87 -16.26
CA ASP A 492 22.24 8.68 -16.32
C ASP A 492 21.93 7.32 -16.99
N PRO A 493 21.35 6.34 -16.27
CA PRO A 493 21.10 5.02 -16.84
C PRO A 493 20.25 5.03 -18.12
N THR A 494 19.50 6.11 -18.38
CA THR A 494 18.69 6.22 -19.59
C THR A 494 19.50 6.50 -20.87
N THR A 495 20.81 6.70 -20.77
CA THR A 495 21.67 6.77 -21.95
C THR A 495 21.85 5.40 -22.62
N PHE A 496 21.75 4.31 -21.86
CA PHE A 496 21.92 2.94 -22.36
C PHE A 496 20.72 2.01 -22.05
N LEU A 497 19.76 2.46 -21.24
CA LEU A 497 18.50 1.75 -21.04
C LEU A 497 17.43 2.29 -21.98
N VAL A 498 16.61 1.41 -22.52
CA VAL A 498 15.48 1.78 -23.37
C VAL A 498 14.17 1.74 -22.59
N TYR A 499 13.29 2.68 -22.89
CA TYR A 499 11.92 2.66 -22.36
C TYR A 499 11.15 1.49 -22.97
N SER A 500 10.74 0.54 -22.14
CA SER A 500 10.11 -0.72 -22.55
C SER A 500 8.59 -0.73 -22.38
N GLY A 501 8.03 0.38 -21.91
CA GLY A 501 6.61 0.54 -21.66
C GLY A 501 6.30 0.93 -20.23
N GLN A 502 5.05 0.81 -19.83
CA GLN A 502 4.56 1.18 -18.50
C GLN A 502 3.77 0.04 -17.86
N LYS A 503 3.76 0.01 -16.52
CA LYS A 503 3.04 -0.98 -15.73
C LYS A 503 1.52 -0.88 -15.94
N ASP A 504 1.00 0.33 -15.83
CA ASP A 504 -0.44 0.56 -15.88
C ASP A 504 -0.93 0.63 -17.34
N PRO A 505 -2.07 0.01 -17.67
CA PRO A 505 -2.67 0.17 -18.99
C PRO A 505 -2.93 1.64 -19.29
N TYR A 506 -2.61 2.08 -20.50
CA TYR A 506 -2.98 3.44 -20.94
C TYR A 506 -4.44 3.50 -21.43
N PHE A 507 -5.04 2.36 -21.72
CA PHE A 507 -6.45 2.25 -22.11
C PHE A 507 -7.10 1.09 -21.36
N THR A 508 -8.27 1.36 -20.79
CA THR A 508 -9.14 0.36 -20.18
C THR A 508 -10.54 0.47 -20.78
N GLY A 509 -11.17 -0.66 -21.00
CA GLY A 509 -12.52 -0.72 -21.54
C GLY A 509 -13.32 -1.85 -20.91
N GLY A 510 -14.63 -1.69 -20.89
CA GLY A 510 -15.58 -2.70 -20.44
C GLY A 510 -16.83 -2.70 -21.30
N LEU A 511 -17.38 -3.88 -21.52
CA LEU A 511 -18.66 -4.09 -22.18
C LEU A 511 -19.51 -4.99 -21.28
N ASN A 512 -20.68 -4.50 -20.90
CA ASN A 512 -21.70 -5.28 -20.21
C ASN A 512 -22.91 -5.44 -21.11
N LEU A 513 -23.34 -6.67 -21.31
CA LEU A 513 -24.52 -7.05 -22.09
C LEU A 513 -25.53 -7.70 -21.16
N GLY A 514 -26.74 -7.16 -21.09
CA GLY A 514 -27.87 -7.73 -20.36
C GLY A 514 -29.00 -8.07 -21.32
N ILE A 515 -29.49 -9.29 -21.27
CA ILE A 515 -30.66 -9.74 -22.04
C ILE A 515 -31.64 -10.36 -21.05
N ARG A 516 -32.85 -9.84 -21.03
CA ARG A 516 -33.96 -10.36 -20.21
C ARG A 516 -35.06 -10.89 -21.12
N TYR A 517 -35.42 -12.15 -20.91
CA TYR A 517 -36.58 -12.76 -21.54
C TYR A 517 -37.46 -13.43 -20.48
N LYS A 518 -38.64 -12.87 -20.22
CA LYS A 518 -39.55 -13.29 -19.13
C LYS A 518 -38.79 -13.34 -17.79
N SER A 519 -38.66 -14.52 -17.20
CA SER A 519 -37.92 -14.80 -15.94
C SER A 519 -36.43 -15.10 -16.15
N LEU A 520 -35.97 -15.26 -17.38
CA LEU A 520 -34.57 -15.54 -17.69
C LEU A 520 -33.78 -14.24 -17.84
N ASN A 521 -32.63 -14.17 -17.20
CA ASN A 521 -31.70 -13.06 -17.31
C ASN A 521 -30.32 -13.60 -17.68
N LEU A 522 -29.77 -13.10 -18.78
CA LEU A 522 -28.40 -13.35 -19.20
C LEU A 522 -27.60 -12.06 -19.04
N ASN A 523 -26.53 -12.11 -18.25
CA ASN A 523 -25.60 -10.99 -18.10
C ASN A 523 -24.19 -11.46 -18.47
N SER A 524 -23.53 -10.72 -19.35
CA SER A 524 -22.15 -10.98 -19.76
C SER A 524 -21.32 -9.71 -19.58
N SER A 525 -20.12 -9.86 -19.02
CA SER A 525 -19.19 -8.75 -18.79
C SER A 525 -17.85 -9.07 -19.43
N PHE A 526 -17.31 -8.12 -20.18
CA PHE A 526 -16.00 -8.19 -20.82
C PHE A 526 -15.14 -7.03 -20.34
N ALA A 527 -13.87 -7.29 -20.11
CA ALA A 527 -12.88 -6.28 -19.78
C ALA A 527 -11.75 -6.28 -20.80
N LEU A 528 -11.30 -5.09 -21.19
CA LEU A 528 -10.19 -4.87 -22.10
C LEU A 528 -9.16 -3.96 -21.44
N LEU A 529 -7.92 -4.45 -21.34
CA LEU A 529 -6.79 -3.72 -20.79
C LEU A 529 -5.69 -3.68 -21.84
N LEU A 530 -5.28 -2.49 -22.28
CA LEU A 530 -4.27 -2.33 -23.33
C LEU A 530 -3.07 -1.51 -22.84
N GLY A 531 -1.88 -1.95 -23.27
CA GLY A 531 -0.63 -1.21 -23.11
C GLY A 531 0.05 -1.37 -21.75
N GLY A 532 -0.56 -2.11 -20.82
CA GLY A 532 0.11 -2.49 -19.58
C GLY A 532 1.24 -3.50 -19.88
N LYS A 533 2.37 -3.33 -19.21
CA LYS A 533 3.54 -4.21 -19.28
C LYS A 533 3.83 -4.82 -17.92
N LYS A 534 4.29 -6.04 -17.90
CA LYS A 534 4.73 -6.76 -16.71
C LYS A 534 6.14 -7.32 -16.97
N ARG A 535 7.01 -7.22 -15.98
CA ARG A 535 8.27 -7.98 -16.03
C ARG A 535 7.95 -9.42 -15.72
N LEU A 536 8.40 -10.31 -16.58
CA LEU A 536 8.37 -11.71 -16.24
C LEU A 536 9.37 -12.00 -15.12
N PRO A 537 9.01 -12.81 -14.14
CA PRO A 537 9.97 -13.27 -13.15
C PRO A 537 11.04 -14.14 -13.83
N SER A 538 12.18 -14.33 -13.16
CA SER A 538 13.20 -15.25 -13.66
C SER A 538 12.59 -16.64 -13.87
N PRO A 539 12.92 -17.36 -14.97
CA PRO A 539 12.46 -18.73 -15.19
C PRO A 539 12.70 -19.64 -13.98
N TYR A 540 13.77 -19.39 -13.27
CA TYR A 540 14.12 -20.09 -12.02
C TYR A 540 14.41 -19.07 -10.91
N ALA A 541 13.70 -19.20 -9.80
CA ALA A 541 13.84 -18.27 -8.67
C ALA A 541 15.22 -18.35 -7.98
N ASN A 542 15.87 -19.52 -8.02
CA ASN A 542 17.27 -19.76 -7.58
C ASN A 542 17.78 -21.06 -8.18
N PHE A 543 18.90 -21.00 -8.90
CA PHE A 543 19.57 -22.20 -9.46
C PHE A 543 20.26 -23.09 -8.41
N THR A 544 20.38 -22.64 -7.18
CA THR A 544 21.08 -23.36 -6.13
C THR A 544 20.12 -24.25 -5.34
N GLY A 545 19.90 -25.46 -5.80
CA GLY A 545 19.29 -26.47 -4.95
C GLY A 545 18.15 -27.33 -5.50
N GLY A 546 17.82 -27.31 -6.79
CA GLY A 546 16.90 -28.30 -7.41
C GLY A 546 15.47 -28.44 -6.86
N THR A 547 15.11 -27.65 -5.84
CA THR A 547 13.81 -27.75 -5.13
C THR A 547 12.73 -26.81 -5.69
N LYS A 548 13.07 -25.98 -6.66
CA LYS A 548 12.17 -24.99 -7.25
C LYS A 548 11.70 -25.41 -8.64
N LEU A 549 10.41 -25.31 -8.90
CA LEU A 549 9.86 -25.41 -10.25
C LEU A 549 10.31 -24.22 -11.10
N PRO A 550 10.40 -24.41 -12.45
CA PRO A 550 10.37 -23.30 -13.38
C PRO A 550 9.16 -22.43 -13.08
N ASN A 551 9.32 -21.14 -13.24
CA ASN A 551 8.20 -20.23 -13.01
C ASN A 551 7.13 -20.49 -14.08
N PRO A 552 5.87 -20.77 -13.70
CA PRO A 552 4.81 -21.09 -14.66
C PRO A 552 4.42 -19.89 -15.54
N GLU A 553 4.87 -18.67 -15.20
CA GLU A 553 4.61 -17.45 -15.99
C GLU A 553 5.70 -17.19 -17.05
N THR A 554 6.78 -17.95 -17.08
CA THR A 554 7.86 -17.90 -18.08
C THR A 554 7.89 -19.15 -18.94
#